data_038115c6dcc26e66bc69f412e336c671
#
_entry.id   038115c6dcc26e66bc69f412e336c671
#
_cell.length_a   1.000
_cell.length_b   1.000
_cell.length_c   1.000
_cell.angle_alpha   90.00
_cell.angle_beta   90.00
_cell.angle_gamma   90.00
#
_symmetry.space_group_name_H-M   'P 1'
#
loop_
_entity.id
_entity.type
_entity.pdbx_description
1 polymer ?
#
loop_
_entity_poly.entity_id
_entity_poly.type
_entity_poly.pdbx_seq_one_letter_code
_entity_poly.pdbx_strand_id
1 'polypeptide(L)'
;MDDKLNFIAIDFETATGKRASICEVGICVVKNGEIIETKSWLVQPEDNAYSYWNIQIHGIRPEDTANSPSFPEVWENIERKYLDEFNTFVAHNVPFDRSCLERSADLYNIHLPELKWECTLKTARQI
;
A
#
# COMPACT_ATOMS: atom_id res chain seq x y z
N MET A 1 -21.42 -12.23 9.91
CA MET A 1 -20.24 -12.47 9.08
C MET A 1 -18.96 -12.12 9.81
N ASP A 2 -17.91 -12.89 9.62
CA ASP A 2 -16.63 -12.65 10.26
C ASP A 2 -15.87 -11.57 9.51
N ASP A 3 -15.63 -10.41 10.18
CA ASP A 3 -14.90 -9.30 9.60
C ASP A 3 -13.48 -9.69 9.19
N LYS A 4 -12.93 -10.75 9.78
CA LYS A 4 -11.59 -11.24 9.45
C LYS A 4 -11.49 -11.78 8.03
N LEU A 5 -12.62 -12.07 7.40
CA LEU A 5 -12.67 -12.54 6.03
C LEU A 5 -12.91 -11.40 5.02
N ASN A 6 -12.98 -10.16 5.49
CA ASN A 6 -13.17 -8.98 4.67
C ASN A 6 -12.04 -8.00 4.95
N PHE A 7 -11.10 -7.89 4.01
CA PHE A 7 -9.93 -7.04 4.22
C PHE A 7 -9.26 -6.71 2.89
N ILE A 8 -8.35 -5.75 2.94
CA ILE A 8 -7.46 -5.44 1.82
C ILE A 8 -6.04 -5.81 2.25
N ALA A 9 -5.44 -6.77 1.56
CA ALA A 9 -4.01 -7.02 1.71
C ALA A 9 -3.28 -5.93 0.94
N ILE A 10 -2.32 -5.27 1.57
CA ILE A 10 -1.61 -4.15 0.96
C ILE A 10 -0.11 -4.34 1.08
N ASP A 11 0.62 -3.92 0.05
CA ASP A 11 2.06 -4.02 0.00
C ASP A 11 2.62 -2.79 -0.69
N PHE A 12 3.69 -2.24 -0.15
CA PHE A 12 4.37 -1.06 -0.70
C PHE A 12 5.82 -1.38 -1.03
N GLU A 13 6.30 -0.81 -2.14
CA GLU A 13 7.72 -0.75 -2.44
C GLU A 13 8.16 0.69 -2.33
N THR A 14 9.35 0.92 -1.77
CA THR A 14 9.90 2.27 -1.61
C THR A 14 11.11 2.49 -2.52
N ALA A 15 11.25 3.71 -3.02
CA ALA A 15 12.33 4.08 -3.93
C ALA A 15 13.65 4.32 -3.19
N THR A 16 13.57 4.74 -1.93
CA THR A 16 14.74 5.01 -1.08
C THR A 16 14.49 4.43 0.30
N GLY A 17 15.43 4.66 1.23
CA GLY A 17 15.26 4.26 2.62
C GLY A 17 14.17 5.04 3.36
N LYS A 18 13.63 6.09 2.77
CA LYS A 18 12.53 6.86 3.37
C LYS A 18 11.20 6.14 3.13
N ARG A 19 10.42 5.95 4.20
CA ARG A 19 9.12 5.26 4.11
C ARG A 19 8.12 6.01 3.22
N ALA A 20 8.24 7.34 3.13
CA ALA A 20 7.37 8.16 2.28
C ALA A 20 7.75 8.11 0.79
N SER A 21 8.77 7.36 0.41
CA SER A 21 9.20 7.26 -0.99
C SER A 21 8.53 6.11 -1.74
N ILE A 22 7.23 5.91 -1.53
CA ILE A 22 6.49 4.82 -2.18
C ILE A 22 6.60 4.93 -3.70
N CYS A 23 6.99 3.83 -4.36
CA CYS A 23 7.07 3.75 -5.82
C CYS A 23 6.16 2.66 -6.40
N GLU A 24 5.56 1.82 -5.56
CA GLU A 24 4.57 0.85 -6.01
C GLU A 24 3.61 0.54 -4.86
N VAL A 25 2.34 0.39 -5.21
CA VAL A 25 1.29 -0.05 -4.29
C VAL A 25 0.62 -1.27 -4.89
N GLY A 26 0.56 -2.37 -4.14
CA GLY A 26 -0.20 -3.55 -4.52
C GLY A 26 -1.32 -3.81 -3.53
N ILE A 27 -2.49 -4.17 -4.02
CA ILE A 27 -3.61 -4.56 -3.17
C ILE A 27 -4.23 -5.86 -3.65
N CYS A 28 -4.80 -6.59 -2.69
CA CYS A 28 -5.60 -7.78 -2.93
C CYS A 28 -6.84 -7.63 -2.06
N VAL A 29 -8.01 -7.49 -2.69
CA VAL A 29 -9.25 -7.29 -1.97
C VAL A 29 -9.90 -8.64 -1.71
N VAL A 30 -10.14 -8.94 -0.43
CA VAL A 30 -10.74 -10.21 0.00
C VAL A 30 -12.09 -9.93 0.63
N LYS A 31 -13.13 -10.59 0.14
CA LYS A 31 -14.49 -10.46 0.64
C LYS A 31 -15.07 -11.86 0.86
N ASN A 32 -15.58 -12.08 2.06
CA ASN A 32 -16.13 -13.38 2.46
C ASN A 32 -15.12 -14.52 2.25
N GLY A 33 -13.84 -14.25 2.50
CA GLY A 33 -12.78 -15.23 2.34
C GLY A 33 -12.31 -15.47 0.92
N GLU A 34 -12.84 -14.74 -0.06
CA GLU A 34 -12.50 -14.92 -1.47
C GLU A 34 -11.82 -13.68 -2.02
N ILE A 35 -10.80 -13.89 -2.86
CA ILE A 35 -10.14 -12.79 -3.57
C ILE A 35 -11.09 -12.34 -4.67
N ILE A 36 -11.54 -11.08 -4.57
CA ILE A 36 -12.44 -10.49 -5.57
C ILE A 36 -11.73 -9.54 -6.54
N GLU A 37 -10.56 -9.05 -6.16
CA GLU A 37 -9.81 -8.14 -7.04
C GLU A 37 -8.35 -8.09 -6.59
N THR A 38 -7.44 -8.01 -7.56
CA THR A 38 -6.03 -7.69 -7.31
C THR A 38 -5.67 -6.53 -8.23
N LYS A 39 -4.90 -5.58 -7.72
CA LYS A 39 -4.51 -4.41 -8.50
C LYS A 39 -3.18 -3.86 -7.98
N SER A 40 -2.40 -3.28 -8.88
CA SER A 40 -1.17 -2.60 -8.50
C SER A 40 -1.01 -1.32 -9.30
N TRP A 41 -0.28 -0.38 -8.72
CA TRP A 41 0.04 0.90 -9.35
C TRP A 41 1.52 1.17 -9.17
N LEU A 42 2.18 1.60 -10.24
CA LEU A 42 3.46 2.27 -10.11
C LEU A 42 3.18 3.71 -9.67
N VAL A 43 4.02 4.24 -8.81
CA VAL A 43 3.84 5.56 -8.20
C VAL A 43 5.12 6.36 -8.38
N GLN A 44 5.00 7.61 -8.81
CA GLN A 44 6.17 8.48 -8.85
C GLN A 44 6.47 8.97 -7.44
N PRO A 45 7.63 8.58 -6.86
CA PRO A 45 8.00 9.10 -5.55
C PRO A 45 8.43 10.56 -5.65
N GLU A 46 8.53 11.23 -4.50
CA GLU A 46 8.96 12.64 -4.45
C GLU A 46 10.29 12.80 -5.19
N ASP A 47 10.36 13.81 -6.08
CA ASP A 47 11.54 14.09 -6.92
C ASP A 47 11.94 12.91 -7.82
N ASN A 48 11.14 11.87 -7.89
CA ASN A 48 11.44 10.62 -8.60
C ASN A 48 12.84 10.11 -8.26
N ALA A 49 13.22 10.24 -6.98
CA ALA A 49 14.55 9.89 -6.48
C ALA A 49 14.59 8.45 -6.01
N TYR A 50 15.61 7.72 -6.44
CA TYR A 50 15.80 6.31 -6.10
C TYR A 50 17.20 6.07 -5.52
N SER A 51 17.29 5.08 -4.62
CA SER A 51 18.58 4.58 -4.15
C SER A 51 18.93 3.30 -4.92
N TYR A 52 20.21 3.08 -5.13
CA TYR A 52 20.71 1.88 -5.80
C TYR A 52 20.21 0.61 -5.09
N TRP A 53 20.25 0.60 -3.75
CA TRP A 53 19.90 -0.59 -2.98
C TRP A 53 18.44 -0.96 -3.12
N ASN A 54 17.55 0.03 -3.17
CA ASN A 54 16.12 -0.23 -3.35
C ASN A 54 15.84 -0.76 -4.75
N ILE A 55 16.50 -0.23 -5.77
CA ILE A 55 16.37 -0.74 -7.13
C ILE A 55 16.79 -2.22 -7.19
N GLN A 56 17.85 -2.59 -6.49
CA GLN A 56 18.30 -3.97 -6.47
C GLN A 56 17.29 -4.93 -5.83
N ILE A 57 16.49 -4.42 -4.90
CA ILE A 57 15.47 -5.23 -4.21
C ILE A 57 14.25 -5.46 -5.10
N HIS A 58 13.70 -4.41 -5.70
CA HIS A 58 12.42 -4.53 -6.43
C HIS A 58 12.52 -4.35 -7.93
N GLY A 59 13.64 -3.87 -8.45
CA GLY A 59 13.84 -3.70 -9.88
C GLY A 59 13.13 -2.52 -10.52
N ILE A 60 12.41 -1.71 -9.75
CA ILE A 60 11.73 -0.52 -10.27
C ILE A 60 12.76 0.61 -10.36
N ARG A 61 12.78 1.29 -11.50
CA ARG A 61 13.76 2.34 -11.79
C ARG A 61 13.08 3.69 -12.02
N PRO A 62 13.83 4.81 -11.94
CA PRO A 62 13.25 6.14 -12.18
C PRO A 62 12.52 6.26 -13.51
N GLU A 63 13.04 5.63 -14.57
CA GLU A 63 12.39 5.67 -15.88
C GLU A 63 11.03 4.96 -15.88
N ASP A 64 10.83 3.99 -15.00
CA ASP A 64 9.57 3.25 -14.92
C ASP A 64 8.46 4.10 -14.31
N THR A 65 8.79 5.02 -13.42
CA THR A 65 7.81 5.87 -12.71
C THR A 65 7.84 7.33 -13.15
N ALA A 66 8.59 7.66 -14.20
CA ALA A 66 8.72 9.04 -14.68
C ALA A 66 7.37 9.67 -15.06
N ASN A 67 6.42 8.86 -15.52
CA ASN A 67 5.10 9.32 -15.92
C ASN A 67 3.98 8.70 -15.08
N SER A 68 4.34 8.12 -13.94
CA SER A 68 3.36 7.50 -13.04
C SER A 68 2.68 8.54 -12.17
N PRO A 69 1.46 8.26 -11.67
CA PRO A 69 0.79 9.18 -10.76
C PRO A 69 1.52 9.31 -9.43
N SER A 70 1.26 10.39 -8.73
CA SER A 70 1.77 10.60 -7.38
C SER A 70 1.01 9.73 -6.38
N PHE A 71 1.56 9.55 -5.17
CA PHE A 71 0.88 8.77 -4.16
C PHE A 71 -0.51 9.31 -3.80
N PRO A 72 -0.72 10.63 -3.64
CA PRO A 72 -2.06 11.16 -3.37
C PRO A 72 -3.11 10.74 -4.39
N GLU A 73 -2.75 10.70 -5.66
CA GLU A 73 -3.68 10.26 -6.71
C GLU A 73 -4.07 8.79 -6.56
N VAL A 74 -3.09 7.94 -6.29
CA VAL A 74 -3.31 6.51 -6.10
C VAL A 74 -4.14 6.27 -4.83
N TRP A 75 -3.79 6.97 -3.74
CA TRP A 75 -4.51 6.82 -2.48
C TRP A 75 -5.98 7.25 -2.61
N GLU A 76 -6.25 8.34 -3.31
CA GLU A 76 -7.61 8.80 -3.55
C GLU A 76 -8.43 7.73 -4.28
N ASN A 77 -7.83 7.05 -5.26
CA ASN A 77 -8.50 5.94 -5.95
C ASN A 77 -8.84 4.80 -5.00
N ILE A 78 -7.90 4.43 -4.14
CA ILE A 78 -8.09 3.35 -3.16
C ILE A 78 -9.18 3.74 -2.16
N GLU A 79 -9.10 4.94 -1.61
CA GLU A 79 -10.04 5.42 -0.60
C GLU A 79 -11.45 5.47 -1.16
N ARG A 80 -11.62 6.07 -2.31
CA ARG A 80 -12.94 6.22 -2.93
C ARG A 80 -13.56 4.88 -3.31
N LYS A 81 -12.75 3.95 -3.81
CA LYS A 81 -13.27 2.69 -4.35
C LYS A 81 -13.50 1.62 -3.29
N TYR A 82 -12.69 1.60 -2.22
CA TYR A 82 -12.68 0.46 -1.31
C TYR A 82 -12.99 0.80 0.15
N LEU A 83 -12.65 1.98 0.64
CA LEU A 83 -12.64 2.23 2.09
C LEU A 83 -14.01 2.51 2.70
N ASP A 84 -15.06 2.63 1.89
CA ASP A 84 -16.44 2.64 2.40
C ASP A 84 -16.84 1.25 2.88
N GLU A 85 -16.28 0.22 2.27
CA GLU A 85 -16.63 -1.17 2.56
C GLU A 85 -15.58 -1.88 3.42
N PHE A 86 -14.29 -1.54 3.22
CA PHE A 86 -13.17 -2.22 3.88
C PHE A 86 -12.39 -1.24 4.74
N ASN A 87 -12.20 -1.55 6.01
CA ASN A 87 -11.39 -0.73 6.90
C ASN A 87 -10.24 -1.52 7.57
N THR A 88 -10.06 -2.77 7.18
CA THR A 88 -8.99 -3.61 7.69
C THR A 88 -7.94 -3.81 6.61
N PHE A 89 -6.70 -3.44 6.91
CA PHE A 89 -5.55 -3.68 6.07
C PHE A 89 -4.73 -4.82 6.65
N VAL A 90 -4.32 -5.73 5.79
CA VAL A 90 -3.45 -6.85 6.16
C VAL A 90 -2.13 -6.64 5.43
N ALA A 91 -1.03 -6.76 6.14
CA ALA A 91 0.30 -6.61 5.55
C ALA A 91 1.22 -7.71 6.04
N HIS A 92 2.19 -8.11 5.23
CA HIS A 92 3.18 -9.11 5.63
C HIS A 92 4.08 -8.56 6.75
N ASN A 93 4.42 -7.29 6.67
CA ASN A 93 5.23 -6.61 7.68
C ASN A 93 4.53 -5.30 8.07
N VAL A 94 3.57 -5.39 8.98
CA VAL A 94 2.73 -4.24 9.38
C VAL A 94 3.56 -3.02 9.78
N PRO A 95 4.61 -3.11 10.63
CA PRO A 95 5.39 -1.92 10.97
C PRO A 95 5.95 -1.19 9.75
N PHE A 96 6.36 -1.92 8.72
CA PHE A 96 6.88 -1.31 7.50
C PHE A 96 5.76 -0.65 6.68
N ASP A 97 4.74 -1.43 6.32
CA ASP A 97 3.68 -0.94 5.41
C ASP A 97 2.85 0.16 6.06
N ARG A 98 2.51 0.01 7.34
CA ARG A 98 1.81 1.04 8.08
C ARG A 98 2.63 2.33 8.13
N SER A 99 3.93 2.23 8.37
CA SER A 99 4.84 3.36 8.40
C SER A 99 4.93 4.05 7.04
N CYS A 100 4.96 3.28 5.94
CA CYS A 100 4.96 3.84 4.59
C CYS A 100 3.71 4.68 4.36
N LEU A 101 2.54 4.18 4.74
CA LEU A 101 1.29 4.90 4.57
C LEU A 101 1.25 6.15 5.44
N GLU A 102 1.61 6.03 6.73
CA GLU A 102 1.56 7.16 7.67
C GLU A 102 2.56 8.24 7.30
N ARG A 103 3.80 7.87 6.91
CA ARG A 103 4.80 8.88 6.51
C ARG A 103 4.41 9.55 5.21
N SER A 104 3.81 8.82 4.27
CA SER A 104 3.34 9.42 3.02
C SER A 104 2.16 10.37 3.29
N ALA A 105 1.27 10.01 4.20
CA ALA A 105 0.17 10.90 4.58
C ALA A 105 0.70 12.20 5.19
N ASP A 106 1.75 12.11 6.02
CA ASP A 106 2.39 13.29 6.59
C ASP A 106 3.00 14.17 5.50
N LEU A 107 3.74 13.55 4.57
CA LEU A 107 4.43 14.29 3.50
C LEU A 107 3.45 15.02 2.58
N TYR A 108 2.34 14.37 2.23
CA TYR A 108 1.40 14.89 1.24
C TYR A 108 0.15 15.51 1.86
N ASN A 109 0.11 15.67 3.18
CA ASN A 109 -1.04 16.24 3.91
C ASN A 109 -2.34 15.48 3.63
N ILE A 110 -2.26 14.15 3.65
CA ILE A 110 -3.43 13.29 3.48
C ILE A 110 -4.03 13.00 4.86
N HIS A 111 -5.34 13.19 4.99
CA HIS A 111 -6.05 12.81 6.20
C HIS A 111 -6.51 11.35 6.06
N LEU A 112 -5.86 10.45 6.81
CA LEU A 112 -6.20 9.03 6.75
C LEU A 112 -7.45 8.73 7.58
N PRO A 113 -8.33 7.85 7.08
CA PRO A 113 -9.43 7.34 7.89
C PRO A 113 -8.88 6.40 8.97
N GLU A 114 -9.75 6.02 9.90
CA GLU A 114 -9.38 5.02 10.90
C GLU A 114 -9.28 3.66 10.24
N LEU A 115 -8.11 3.02 10.37
CA LEU A 115 -7.81 1.74 9.73
C LEU A 115 -7.34 0.74 10.79
N LYS A 116 -7.75 -0.51 10.63
CA LYS A 116 -7.26 -1.62 11.44
C LYS A 116 -6.15 -2.32 10.66
N TRP A 117 -5.09 -2.72 11.36
CA TRP A 117 -3.96 -3.40 10.75
C TRP A 117 -3.76 -4.77 11.36
N GLU A 118 -3.56 -5.78 10.52
CA GLU A 118 -3.27 -7.14 10.95
C GLU A 118 -2.15 -7.72 10.09
N CYS A 119 -1.33 -8.62 10.67
CA CYS A 119 -0.28 -9.29 9.92
C CYS A 119 -0.83 -10.53 9.22
N THR A 120 -0.21 -10.90 8.09
CA THR A 120 -0.66 -12.06 7.29
C THR A 120 -0.65 -13.36 8.07
N LEU A 121 0.36 -13.57 8.90
CA LEU A 121 0.48 -14.82 9.67
C LEU A 121 -0.73 -15.01 10.59
N LYS A 122 -1.11 -13.96 11.31
CA LYS A 122 -2.26 -13.99 12.21
C LYS A 122 -3.54 -14.23 11.43
N THR A 123 -3.72 -13.52 10.31
CA THR A 123 -4.90 -13.64 9.47
C THR A 123 -5.00 -15.05 8.86
N ALA A 124 -3.88 -15.60 8.40
CA ALA A 124 -3.85 -16.94 7.82
C ALA A 124 -4.27 -18.01 8.83
N ARG A 125 -3.96 -17.82 10.10
CA ARG A 125 -4.36 -18.78 11.15
C ARG A 125 -5.85 -18.76 11.43
N GLN A 126 -6.55 -17.71 11.03
CA GLN A 126 -7.97 -17.52 11.27
C GLN A 126 -8.82 -17.92 10.07
N ILE A 127 -8.20 -18.11 8.94
CA ILE A 127 -8.85 -18.56 7.73
C ILE A 127 -8.78 -20.07 7.63
#